data_0ad3898a1503a04fcc99e85f9a839a9f
#
_entry.id   0ad3898a1503a04fcc99e85f9a839a9f
#
_cell.length_a   1.000
_cell.length_b   1.000
_cell.length_c   1.000
_cell.angle_alpha   90.00
_cell.angle_beta   90.00
_cell.angle_gamma   90.00
#
_symmetry.space_group_name_H-M   'P 1'
#
loop_
_entity.id
_entity.type
_entity.pdbx_description
1 polymer ?
#
loop_
_entity_poly.entity_id
_entity_poly.type
_entity_poly.pdbx_seq_one_letter_code
_entity_poly.pdbx_strand_id
1 'polypeptide(L)'
;MQTPEPMLPPRTSDPYEGRPAPRQAVPAGYWGERLAWIAGLVLAISAFTDWYAGSQTDGLTLSVTGWHTGALGKLVFFAGLATLILEALREAGIELPATVPESLVLIALGSLATIFVLIRVISIPDTFFATAGRGIGIFISLIAAVALIVAGLLRAAEEL
;
A
#
# COMPACT_ATOMS: atom_id res chain seq x y z
N MET A 1 -52.20 -39.28 41.83
CA MET A 1 -51.78 -39.72 40.48
C MET A 1 -50.66 -38.76 40.02
N GLN A 2 -49.41 -39.22 40.10
CA GLN A 2 -48.28 -38.45 39.57
C GLN A 2 -48.12 -38.83 38.09
N THR A 3 -48.19 -37.87 37.21
CA THR A 3 -47.85 -38.04 35.81
C THR A 3 -46.36 -38.33 35.69
N PRO A 4 -45.92 -39.39 35.03
CA PRO A 4 -44.49 -39.63 34.81
C PRO A 4 -43.91 -38.54 33.95
N GLU A 5 -42.79 -37.92 34.42
CA GLU A 5 -42.01 -37.00 33.61
C GLU A 5 -41.48 -37.70 32.35
N PRO A 6 -41.56 -37.08 31.18
CA PRO A 6 -40.96 -37.63 29.99
C PRO A 6 -39.44 -37.68 30.12
N MET A 7 -38.88 -38.89 30.12
CA MET A 7 -37.42 -39.09 30.07
C MET A 7 -36.87 -38.48 28.78
N LEU A 8 -36.13 -37.38 28.91
CA LEU A 8 -35.35 -36.83 27.84
C LEU A 8 -34.30 -37.88 27.39
N PRO A 9 -34.13 -38.14 26.10
CA PRO A 9 -33.10 -39.05 25.65
C PRO A 9 -31.73 -38.54 26.12
N PRO A 10 -30.78 -39.46 26.44
CA PRO A 10 -29.43 -39.08 26.84
C PRO A 10 -28.81 -38.22 25.75
N ARG A 11 -28.30 -37.05 26.16
CA ARG A 11 -27.50 -36.21 25.24
C ARG A 11 -26.37 -37.06 24.68
N THR A 12 -26.46 -37.42 23.41
CA THR A 12 -25.30 -37.95 22.71
C THR A 12 -24.28 -36.84 22.69
N SER A 13 -23.13 -37.06 23.41
CA SER A 13 -21.98 -36.18 23.35
C SER A 13 -21.60 -36.03 21.88
N ASP A 14 -21.73 -34.80 21.35
CA ASP A 14 -21.36 -34.51 19.98
C ASP A 14 -19.84 -34.81 19.85
N PRO A 15 -19.42 -35.72 18.98
CA PRO A 15 -18.01 -36.05 18.80
C PRO A 15 -17.14 -34.86 18.35
N TYR A 16 -17.78 -33.73 18.12
CA TYR A 16 -17.11 -32.45 17.77
C TYR A 16 -16.98 -31.48 18.96
N GLU A 17 -17.60 -31.80 20.12
CA GLU A 17 -17.44 -31.04 21.36
C GLU A 17 -15.99 -31.18 21.83
N GLY A 18 -15.17 -30.15 21.65
CA GLY A 18 -13.75 -30.11 22.05
C GLY A 18 -12.76 -29.96 20.90
N ARG A 19 -13.19 -29.93 19.65
CA ARG A 19 -12.30 -29.46 18.59
C ARG A 19 -12.11 -27.94 18.70
N PRO A 20 -10.85 -27.46 18.84
CA PRO A 20 -10.61 -26.02 18.74
C PRO A 20 -11.17 -25.53 17.42
N ALA A 21 -11.97 -24.48 17.47
CA ALA A 21 -12.50 -23.84 16.27
C ALA A 21 -11.34 -23.60 15.28
N PRO A 22 -11.49 -23.97 14.01
CA PRO A 22 -10.46 -23.71 13.03
C PRO A 22 -10.12 -22.21 13.09
N ARG A 23 -8.82 -21.91 13.27
CA ARG A 23 -8.35 -20.52 13.22
C ARG A 23 -8.80 -19.98 11.89
N GLN A 24 -9.74 -19.03 11.93
CA GLN A 24 -10.17 -18.32 10.72
C GLN A 24 -8.91 -17.64 10.15
N ALA A 25 -8.48 -18.06 8.97
CA ALA A 25 -7.43 -17.37 8.25
C ALA A 25 -7.89 -15.94 7.98
N VAL A 26 -7.05 -14.96 8.32
CA VAL A 26 -7.37 -13.56 8.03
C VAL A 26 -7.43 -13.43 6.50
N PRO A 27 -8.52 -12.86 5.93
CA PRO A 27 -8.65 -12.72 4.48
C PRO A 27 -7.49 -11.92 3.89
N ALA A 28 -7.07 -12.26 2.68
CA ALA A 28 -5.95 -11.58 2.00
C ALA A 28 -6.24 -10.09 1.76
N GLY A 29 -7.51 -9.71 1.52
CA GLY A 29 -7.94 -8.33 1.36
C GLY A 29 -7.73 -7.46 2.58
N TYR A 30 -7.86 -8.01 3.78
CA TYR A 30 -7.49 -7.28 5.00
C TYR A 30 -6.02 -6.83 4.98
N TRP A 31 -5.11 -7.70 4.52
CA TRP A 31 -3.71 -7.35 4.36
C TRP A 31 -3.49 -6.39 3.20
N GLY A 32 -4.24 -6.56 2.11
CA GLY A 32 -4.22 -5.65 0.96
C GLY A 32 -4.60 -4.23 1.34
N GLU A 33 -5.67 -4.07 2.12
CA GLU A 33 -6.13 -2.77 2.61
C GLU A 33 -5.10 -2.08 3.52
N ARG A 34 -4.60 -2.80 4.53
CA ARG A 34 -3.55 -2.28 5.42
C ARG A 34 -2.29 -1.89 4.65
N LEU A 35 -1.89 -2.71 3.70
CA LEU A 35 -0.72 -2.44 2.87
C LEU A 35 -0.94 -1.22 1.97
N ALA A 36 -2.13 -1.03 1.39
CA ALA A 36 -2.47 0.12 0.57
C ALA A 36 -2.39 1.43 1.37
N TRP A 37 -2.95 1.46 2.59
CA TRP A 37 -2.83 2.60 3.49
C TRP A 37 -1.36 2.97 3.78
N ILE A 38 -0.58 1.98 4.21
CA ILE A 38 0.84 2.19 4.55
C ILE A 38 1.64 2.60 3.31
N ALA A 39 1.46 1.89 2.20
CA ALA A 39 2.17 2.17 0.96
C ALA A 39 1.84 3.55 0.40
N GLY A 40 0.55 3.93 0.38
CA GLY A 40 0.11 5.26 -0.05
C GLY A 40 0.69 6.38 0.81
N LEU A 41 0.68 6.20 2.14
CA LEU A 41 1.25 7.18 3.07
C LEU A 41 2.77 7.31 2.88
N VAL A 42 3.49 6.18 2.86
CA VAL A 42 4.94 6.18 2.66
C VAL A 42 5.30 6.78 1.30
N LEU A 43 4.54 6.47 0.25
CA LEU A 43 4.76 7.01 -1.09
C LEU A 43 4.58 8.54 -1.11
N ALA A 44 3.53 9.06 -0.48
CA ALA A 44 3.29 10.50 -0.39
C ALA A 44 4.39 11.22 0.41
N ILE A 45 4.78 10.69 1.58
CA ILE A 45 5.82 11.30 2.42
C ILE A 45 7.18 11.22 1.75
N SER A 46 7.48 10.13 1.04
CA SER A 46 8.77 9.91 0.38
C SER A 46 9.09 10.96 -0.68
N ALA A 47 8.09 11.62 -1.25
CA ALA A 47 8.29 12.73 -2.17
C ALA A 47 8.96 13.96 -1.50
N PHE A 48 8.88 14.07 -0.19
CA PHE A 48 9.53 15.13 0.60
C PHE A 48 10.85 14.70 1.24
N THR A 49 11.27 13.47 1.03
CA THR A 49 12.58 12.97 1.45
C THR A 49 13.63 13.22 0.39
N ASP A 50 14.90 13.09 0.75
CA ASP A 50 16.04 13.35 -0.13
C ASP A 50 16.14 12.29 -1.21
N TRP A 51 15.82 12.66 -2.44
CA TRP A 51 15.94 11.79 -3.61
C TRP A 51 17.34 11.85 -4.20
N TYR A 52 17.99 12.99 -4.09
CA TYR A 52 19.37 13.20 -4.53
C TYR A 52 20.16 13.90 -3.44
N ALA A 53 21.39 13.49 -3.27
CA ALA A 53 22.37 14.11 -2.41
C ALA A 53 23.68 14.28 -3.19
N GLY A 54 24.33 15.41 -3.05
CA GLY A 54 25.60 15.69 -3.70
C GLY A 54 26.42 16.68 -2.91
N SER A 55 27.74 16.70 -3.12
CA SER A 55 28.65 17.70 -2.58
C SER A 55 28.96 18.75 -3.63
N GLN A 56 28.88 20.01 -3.24
CA GLN A 56 29.44 21.10 -4.02
C GLN A 56 30.96 21.20 -3.80
N THR A 57 31.65 21.91 -4.70
CA THR A 57 33.09 22.16 -4.65
C THR A 57 33.57 22.75 -3.32
N ASP A 58 32.68 23.35 -2.54
CA ASP A 58 32.96 23.97 -1.25
C ASP A 58 32.77 23.03 -0.05
N GLY A 59 32.55 21.72 -0.26
CA GLY A 59 32.40 20.72 0.79
C GLY A 59 31.02 20.67 1.47
N LEU A 60 30.06 21.51 1.06
CA LEU A 60 28.70 21.47 1.54
C LEU A 60 27.92 20.32 0.88
N THR A 61 27.37 19.43 1.68
CA THR A 61 26.42 18.43 1.22
C THR A 61 25.03 19.06 1.11
N LEU A 62 24.51 19.13 -0.10
CA LEU A 62 23.16 19.58 -0.36
C LEU A 62 22.30 18.38 -0.78
N SER A 63 21.04 18.39 -0.34
CA SER A 63 20.05 17.37 -0.74
C SER A 63 18.90 18.02 -1.50
N VAL A 64 18.33 17.26 -2.44
CA VAL A 64 17.14 17.67 -3.21
C VAL A 64 16.03 16.67 -2.95
N THR A 65 14.93 17.19 -2.41
CA THR A 65 13.73 16.36 -2.15
C THR A 65 13.05 16.00 -3.46
N GLY A 66 12.33 14.88 -3.47
CA GLY A 66 11.57 14.41 -4.63
C GLY A 66 10.64 15.48 -5.19
N TRP A 67 10.01 16.29 -4.33
CA TRP A 67 9.14 17.40 -4.73
C TRP A 67 9.82 18.44 -5.62
N HIS A 68 11.10 18.73 -5.37
CA HIS A 68 11.89 19.70 -6.12
C HIS A 68 12.58 19.10 -7.36
N THR A 69 12.50 17.78 -7.57
CA THR A 69 13.10 17.14 -8.75
C THR A 69 12.29 17.32 -10.04
N GLY A 70 11.20 18.08 -9.99
CA GLY A 70 10.33 18.40 -11.14
C GLY A 70 8.99 17.65 -11.13
N ALA A 71 8.38 17.52 -12.29
CA ALA A 71 7.01 17.00 -12.41
C ALA A 71 6.86 15.56 -11.91
N LEU A 72 7.86 14.69 -12.16
CA LEU A 72 7.76 13.26 -11.79
C LEU A 72 7.70 13.05 -10.28
N GLY A 73 8.46 13.81 -9.48
CA GLY A 73 8.38 13.70 -8.02
C GLY A 73 7.02 14.16 -7.48
N LYS A 74 6.43 15.20 -8.08
CA LYS A 74 5.07 15.65 -7.76
C LYS A 74 4.02 14.60 -8.12
N LEU A 75 4.17 13.95 -9.27
CA LEU A 75 3.26 12.88 -9.70
C LEU A 75 3.32 11.67 -8.76
N VAL A 76 4.49 11.33 -8.22
CA VAL A 76 4.63 10.29 -7.20
C VAL A 76 3.87 10.67 -5.93
N PHE A 77 3.99 11.92 -5.48
CA PHE A 77 3.21 12.43 -4.35
C PHE A 77 1.70 12.31 -4.60
N PHE A 78 1.22 12.76 -5.77
CA PHE A 78 -0.20 12.70 -6.08
C PHE A 78 -0.71 11.26 -6.26
N ALA A 79 0.12 10.32 -6.70
CA ALA A 79 -0.24 8.90 -6.73
C ALA A 79 -0.44 8.35 -5.29
N GLY A 80 0.46 8.68 -4.37
CA GLY A 80 0.30 8.33 -2.95
C GLY A 80 -0.94 8.98 -2.32
N LEU A 81 -1.18 10.27 -2.59
CA LEU A 81 -2.35 11.00 -2.11
C LEU A 81 -3.65 10.43 -2.68
N ALA A 82 -3.68 10.11 -3.97
CA ALA A 82 -4.85 9.48 -4.61
C ALA A 82 -5.17 8.13 -3.98
N THR A 83 -4.15 7.33 -3.65
CA THR A 83 -4.33 6.08 -2.91
C THR A 83 -4.97 6.33 -1.53
N LEU A 84 -4.47 7.29 -0.77
CA LEU A 84 -5.02 7.62 0.55
C LEU A 84 -6.47 8.11 0.47
N ILE A 85 -6.79 8.92 -0.54
CA ILE A 85 -8.16 9.39 -0.78
C ILE A 85 -9.06 8.19 -1.11
N LEU A 86 -8.61 7.29 -1.98
CA LEU A 86 -9.35 6.08 -2.36
C LEU A 86 -9.69 5.22 -1.13
N GLU A 87 -8.69 4.96 -0.28
CA GLU A 87 -8.86 4.20 0.95
C GLU A 87 -9.81 4.91 1.93
N ALA A 88 -9.66 6.22 2.10
CA ALA A 88 -10.52 7.00 2.98
C ALA A 88 -11.98 7.04 2.51
N LEU A 89 -12.23 7.14 1.20
CA LEU A 89 -13.57 7.07 0.63
C LEU A 89 -14.22 5.72 0.91
N ARG A 90 -13.44 4.65 0.73
CA ARG A 90 -13.91 3.29 1.02
C ARG A 90 -14.27 3.10 2.49
N GLU A 91 -13.44 3.57 3.42
CA GLU A 91 -13.76 3.53 4.86
C GLU A 91 -15.00 4.35 5.21
N ALA A 92 -15.25 5.43 4.46
CA ALA A 92 -16.46 6.24 4.60
C ALA A 92 -17.71 5.57 3.98
N GLY A 93 -17.58 4.37 3.40
CA GLY A 93 -18.69 3.65 2.74
C GLY A 93 -19.03 4.18 1.35
N ILE A 94 -18.14 4.97 0.76
CA ILE A 94 -18.28 5.50 -0.61
C ILE A 94 -17.51 4.56 -1.55
N GLU A 95 -18.25 3.69 -2.22
CA GLU A 95 -17.66 2.74 -3.17
C GLU A 95 -17.53 3.36 -4.57
N LEU A 96 -16.50 2.96 -5.31
CA LEU A 96 -16.38 3.31 -6.72
C LEU A 96 -17.52 2.63 -7.51
N PRO A 97 -17.88 3.20 -8.69
CA PRO A 97 -18.81 2.53 -9.59
C PRO A 97 -18.34 1.09 -9.89
N ALA A 98 -19.26 0.13 -9.88
CA ALA A 98 -18.99 -1.29 -10.09
C ALA A 98 -18.24 -1.60 -11.41
N THR A 99 -18.16 -0.63 -12.32
CA THR A 99 -17.41 -0.74 -13.59
C THR A 99 -15.91 -0.57 -13.43
N VAL A 100 -15.43 -0.06 -12.27
CA VAL A 100 -14.01 0.21 -12.03
C VAL A 100 -13.57 -0.56 -10.79
N PRO A 101 -12.93 -1.73 -10.94
CA PRO A 101 -12.39 -2.49 -9.82
C PRO A 101 -11.33 -1.68 -9.06
N GLU A 102 -11.49 -1.56 -7.75
CA GLU A 102 -10.56 -0.81 -6.89
C GLU A 102 -9.14 -1.39 -6.95
N SER A 103 -9.03 -2.71 -7.05
CA SER A 103 -7.77 -3.43 -7.21
C SER A 103 -6.98 -2.95 -8.43
N LEU A 104 -7.66 -2.76 -9.57
CA LEU A 104 -7.03 -2.25 -10.79
C LEU A 104 -6.55 -0.79 -10.64
N VAL A 105 -7.30 0.04 -9.92
CA VAL A 105 -6.87 1.43 -9.65
C VAL A 105 -5.59 1.46 -8.83
N LEU A 106 -5.50 0.63 -7.78
CA LEU A 106 -4.29 0.52 -6.95
C LEU A 106 -3.09 0.01 -7.75
N ILE A 107 -3.29 -1.03 -8.57
CA ILE A 107 -2.23 -1.56 -9.45
C ILE A 107 -1.78 -0.49 -10.44
N ALA A 108 -2.70 0.24 -11.04
CA ALA A 108 -2.39 1.31 -11.99
C ALA A 108 -1.60 2.46 -11.34
N LEU A 109 -2.04 2.94 -10.16
CA LEU A 109 -1.33 3.97 -9.40
C LEU A 109 0.07 3.52 -8.98
N GLY A 110 0.20 2.30 -8.46
CA GLY A 110 1.48 1.73 -8.07
C GLY A 110 2.42 1.53 -9.25
N SER A 111 1.91 1.03 -10.38
CA SER A 111 2.70 0.85 -11.61
C SER A 111 3.18 2.18 -12.17
N LEU A 112 2.31 3.18 -12.23
CA LEU A 112 2.64 4.52 -12.70
C LEU A 112 3.70 5.17 -11.80
N ALA A 113 3.52 5.10 -10.47
CA ALA A 113 4.50 5.59 -9.51
C ALA A 113 5.85 4.87 -9.66
N THR A 114 5.83 3.54 -9.84
CA THR A 114 7.05 2.74 -10.07
C THR A 114 7.79 3.21 -11.31
N ILE A 115 7.09 3.43 -12.42
CA ILE A 115 7.70 3.93 -13.67
C ILE A 115 8.33 5.32 -13.44
N PHE A 116 7.63 6.24 -12.78
CA PHE A 116 8.14 7.59 -12.52
C PHE A 116 9.38 7.58 -11.63
N VAL A 117 9.38 6.75 -10.60
CA VAL A 117 10.54 6.59 -9.71
C VAL A 117 11.70 5.95 -10.46
N LEU A 118 11.46 4.89 -11.27
CA LEU A 118 12.50 4.25 -12.07
C LEU A 118 13.15 5.19 -13.07
N ILE A 119 12.36 6.03 -13.75
CA ILE A 119 12.90 7.07 -14.63
C ILE A 119 13.86 7.96 -13.85
N ARG A 120 13.51 8.35 -12.62
CA ARG A 120 14.36 9.19 -11.76
C ARG A 120 15.56 8.45 -11.17
N VAL A 121 15.44 7.13 -10.96
CA VAL A 121 16.59 6.29 -10.57
C VAL A 121 17.62 6.20 -11.69
N ILE A 122 17.16 6.08 -12.94
CA ILE A 122 18.04 5.92 -14.11
C ILE A 122 18.59 7.28 -14.56
N SER A 123 17.74 8.30 -14.66
CA SER A 123 18.08 9.63 -15.13
C SER A 123 18.23 10.60 -13.97
N ILE A 124 19.46 10.82 -13.54
CA ILE A 124 19.79 11.86 -12.57
C ILE A 124 19.82 13.20 -13.32
N PRO A 125 19.06 14.23 -12.88
CA PRO A 125 19.13 15.53 -13.52
C PRO A 125 20.51 16.18 -13.26
N ASP A 126 21.26 16.44 -14.33
CA ASP A 126 22.60 17.06 -14.26
C ASP A 126 22.58 18.52 -13.76
N THR A 127 21.37 19.08 -13.55
CA THR A 127 21.17 20.49 -13.22
C THR A 127 21.41 20.82 -11.75
N PHE A 128 21.53 19.84 -10.85
CA PHE A 128 21.58 20.12 -9.42
C PHE A 128 23.00 20.06 -8.84
N PHE A 129 23.85 19.14 -9.27
CA PHE A 129 25.21 18.95 -8.69
C PHE A 129 26.17 18.38 -9.72
N ALA A 130 27.45 18.76 -9.64
CA ALA A 130 28.53 18.17 -10.43
C ALA A 130 28.75 16.68 -10.13
N THR A 131 28.43 16.26 -8.88
CA THR A 131 28.46 14.85 -8.45
C THR A 131 27.20 14.57 -7.62
N ALA A 132 26.11 14.16 -8.28
CA ALA A 132 24.88 13.79 -7.60
C ALA A 132 24.83 12.28 -7.39
N GLY A 133 24.59 11.86 -6.13
CA GLY A 133 24.26 10.50 -5.74
C GLY A 133 22.74 10.35 -5.55
N ARG A 134 22.26 9.12 -5.58
CA ARG A 134 20.88 8.80 -5.24
C ARG A 134 20.69 8.83 -3.74
N GLY A 135 19.75 9.62 -3.24
CA GLY A 135 19.35 9.64 -1.83
C GLY A 135 18.49 8.43 -1.45
N ILE A 136 18.37 8.18 -0.16
CA ILE A 136 17.59 7.06 0.36
C ILE A 136 16.10 7.18 0.03
N GLY A 137 15.59 8.41 -0.09
CA GLY A 137 14.18 8.69 -0.35
C GLY A 137 13.66 8.08 -1.65
N ILE A 138 14.48 8.05 -2.71
CA ILE A 138 14.07 7.48 -3.99
C ILE A 138 13.86 5.96 -3.91
N PHE A 139 14.67 5.26 -3.08
CA PHE A 139 14.51 3.83 -2.85
C PHE A 139 13.28 3.54 -1.97
N ILE A 140 13.01 4.37 -0.96
CA ILE A 140 11.79 4.29 -0.15
C ILE A 140 10.57 4.45 -1.05
N SER A 141 10.57 5.43 -1.97
CA SER A 141 9.51 5.64 -2.95
C SER A 141 9.30 4.41 -3.83
N LEU A 142 10.39 3.79 -4.30
CA LEU A 142 10.32 2.60 -5.14
C LEU A 142 9.69 1.41 -4.40
N ILE A 143 10.12 1.16 -3.16
CA ILE A 143 9.56 0.09 -2.32
C ILE A 143 8.08 0.35 -2.05
N ALA A 144 7.69 1.58 -1.73
CA ALA A 144 6.30 1.94 -1.48
C ALA A 144 5.43 1.78 -2.74
N ALA A 145 5.94 2.16 -3.92
CA ALA A 145 5.22 1.99 -5.18
C ALA A 145 5.00 0.51 -5.52
N VAL A 146 6.01 -0.34 -5.32
CA VAL A 146 5.89 -1.81 -5.51
C VAL A 146 4.93 -2.41 -4.48
N ALA A 147 5.00 -1.97 -3.21
CA ALA A 147 4.08 -2.42 -2.17
C ALA A 147 2.62 -2.07 -2.52
N LEU A 148 2.38 -0.94 -3.17
CA LEU A 148 1.05 -0.56 -3.65
C LEU A 148 0.53 -1.50 -4.74
N ILE A 149 1.40 -1.94 -5.66
CA ILE A 149 1.03 -2.97 -6.66
C ILE A 149 0.64 -4.27 -5.95
N VAL A 150 1.45 -4.71 -4.97
CA VAL A 150 1.17 -5.93 -4.20
C VAL A 150 -0.16 -5.80 -3.45
N ALA A 151 -0.46 -4.64 -2.85
CA ALA A 151 -1.73 -4.38 -2.20
C ALA A 151 -2.92 -4.56 -3.16
N GLY A 152 -2.81 -4.00 -4.38
CA GLY A 152 -3.82 -4.16 -5.42
C GLY A 152 -3.98 -5.62 -5.87
N LEU A 153 -2.89 -6.37 -6.00
CA LEU A 153 -2.92 -7.80 -6.35
C LEU A 153 -3.59 -8.64 -5.24
N LEU A 154 -3.31 -8.34 -3.97
CA LEU A 154 -3.96 -9.02 -2.85
C LEU A 154 -5.48 -8.81 -2.85
N ARG A 155 -5.93 -7.59 -3.20
CA ARG A 155 -7.36 -7.32 -3.36
C ARG A 155 -7.96 -8.02 -4.57
N ALA A 156 -7.28 -7.97 -5.71
CA ALA A 156 -7.74 -8.65 -6.92
C ALA A 156 -7.93 -10.16 -6.70
N ALA A 157 -7.10 -10.77 -5.84
CA ALA A 157 -7.23 -12.19 -5.50
C ALA A 157 -8.52 -12.53 -4.71
N GLU A 158 -9.17 -11.54 -4.07
CA GLU A 158 -10.45 -11.74 -3.38
C GLU A 158 -11.67 -11.40 -4.24
N GLU A 159 -11.47 -10.60 -5.29
CA GLU A 159 -12.53 -10.24 -6.24
C GLU A 159 -12.80 -11.36 -7.25
N LEU A 160 -11.90 -12.38 -7.36
CA LEU A 160 -12.01 -13.56 -8.25
C LEU A 160 -12.75 -14.72 -7.59
#